data_14a3614fe76b49c7dbb70b94d80c5bed
#
_entry.id   14a3614fe76b49c7dbb70b94d80c5bed
#
_cell.length_a   1.000
_cell.length_b   1.000
_cell.length_c   1.000
_cell.angle_alpha   90.00
_cell.angle_beta   90.00
_cell.angle_gamma   90.00
#
_symmetry.space_group_name_H-M   'P 1'
#
loop_
_entity.id
_entity.type
_entity.pdbx_description
1 polymer ?
#
loop_
_entity_poly.entity_id
_entity_poly.type
_entity_poly.pdbx_seq_one_letter_code
_entity_poly.pdbx_strand_id
1 'polypeptide(L)'
;MGLLKTVLLLILTVVVIYLIYTYFFTKKVHLSGLNSGTKPITIKSTKFPSNNSSSNYAYSIWFNVSNWKYRLGEKKVLLNRESNGISNPLITLAAYENKCDYIAFGSFF
;
A
#
# COMPACT_ATOMS: atom_id res chain seq x y z
N MET A 1 45.76 -17.01 14.81
CA MET A 1 44.68 -16.45 15.62
C MET A 1 44.18 -15.11 15.09
N GLY A 2 45.01 -14.21 14.60
CA GLY A 2 44.62 -12.94 14.02
C GLY A 2 43.76 -13.06 12.74
N LEU A 3 44.07 -14.05 11.90
CA LEU A 3 43.32 -14.26 10.65
C LEU A 3 41.88 -14.65 10.89
N LEU A 4 41.59 -15.53 11.85
CA LEU A 4 40.26 -15.96 12.20
C LEU A 4 39.41 -14.78 12.72
N LYS A 5 39.97 -13.95 13.58
CA LYS A 5 39.30 -12.74 14.10
C LYS A 5 39.00 -11.74 12.99
N THR A 6 39.94 -11.55 12.06
CA THR A 6 39.76 -10.64 10.93
C THR A 6 38.67 -11.13 9.98
N VAL A 7 38.62 -12.42 9.67
CA VAL A 7 37.54 -13.02 8.84
C VAL A 7 36.21 -12.92 9.51
N LEU A 8 36.12 -13.19 10.81
CA LEU A 8 34.89 -13.08 11.57
C LEU A 8 34.37 -11.64 11.59
N LEU A 9 35.25 -10.67 11.80
CA LEU A 9 34.91 -9.25 11.79
C LEU A 9 34.39 -8.80 10.41
N LEU A 10 35.01 -9.30 9.34
CA LEU A 10 34.61 -8.99 7.97
C LEU A 10 33.20 -9.54 7.66
N ILE A 11 32.95 -10.79 8.06
CA ILE A 11 31.60 -11.39 7.91
C ILE A 11 30.56 -10.58 8.70
N LEU A 12 30.88 -10.19 9.93
CA LEU A 12 29.98 -9.39 10.76
C LEU A 12 29.65 -8.03 10.11
N THR A 13 30.66 -7.35 9.54
CA THR A 13 30.41 -6.07 8.86
C THR A 13 29.54 -6.22 7.63
N VAL A 14 29.72 -7.26 6.83
CA VAL A 14 28.86 -7.55 5.67
C VAL A 14 27.42 -7.81 6.09
N VAL A 15 27.21 -8.59 7.14
CA VAL A 15 25.87 -8.87 7.68
C VAL A 15 25.19 -7.59 8.18
N VAL A 16 25.91 -6.74 8.90
CA VAL A 16 25.38 -5.46 9.39
C VAL A 16 24.99 -4.53 8.23
N ILE A 17 25.85 -4.43 7.22
CA ILE A 17 25.55 -3.62 6.01
C ILE A 17 24.31 -4.16 5.30
N TYR A 18 24.18 -5.48 5.17
CA TYR A 18 23.01 -6.11 4.57
C TYR A 18 21.74 -5.81 5.35
N LEU A 19 21.76 -5.89 6.68
CA LEU A 19 20.61 -5.57 7.53
C LEU A 19 20.22 -4.09 7.42
N ILE A 20 21.20 -3.20 7.41
CA ILE A 20 20.96 -1.76 7.21
C ILE A 20 20.33 -1.52 5.84
N TYR A 21 20.87 -2.15 4.80
CA TYR A 21 20.34 -2.03 3.44
C TYR A 21 18.88 -2.48 3.36
N THR A 22 18.55 -3.66 3.88
CA THR A 22 17.19 -4.17 3.87
C THR A 22 16.22 -3.31 4.69
N TYR A 23 16.68 -2.79 5.84
CA TYR A 23 15.85 -1.94 6.69
C TYR A 23 15.55 -0.58 6.06
N PHE A 24 16.55 0.08 5.47
CA PHE A 24 16.40 1.41 4.90
C PHE A 24 15.81 1.42 3.50
N PHE A 25 16.04 0.40 2.70
CA PHE A 25 15.57 0.36 1.31
C PHE A 25 14.21 -0.31 1.11
N THR A 26 13.69 -1.02 2.09
CA THR A 26 12.29 -1.49 2.05
C THR A 26 11.36 -0.34 2.44
N LYS A 27 11.00 0.46 1.47
CA LYS A 27 10.07 1.57 1.68
C LYS A 27 8.63 1.06 1.71
N LYS A 28 8.17 0.66 2.89
CA LYS A 28 6.74 0.48 3.14
C LYS A 28 6.22 1.77 3.75
N VAL A 29 5.33 2.44 3.04
CA VAL A 29 4.68 3.63 3.55
C VAL A 29 3.32 3.24 4.12
N HIS A 30 3.14 3.45 5.41
CA HIS A 30 1.85 3.29 6.07
C HIS A 30 1.04 4.56 5.91
N LEU A 31 0.01 4.51 5.06
CA LEU A 31 -0.76 5.70 4.68
C LEU A 31 -1.81 6.08 5.72
N SER A 32 -2.45 5.10 6.33
CA SER A 32 -3.53 5.32 7.29
C SER A 32 -3.62 4.17 8.28
N GLY A 33 -3.91 4.49 9.53
CA GLY A 33 -4.23 3.52 10.56
C GLY A 33 -5.68 3.02 10.47
N LEU A 34 -6.12 2.33 11.51
CA LEU A 34 -7.49 1.86 11.63
C LEU A 34 -8.44 3.05 11.81
N ASN A 35 -9.36 3.21 10.90
CA ASN A 35 -10.34 4.30 10.89
C ASN A 35 -11.75 3.77 10.63
N SER A 36 -12.75 4.53 11.06
CA SER A 36 -14.14 4.23 10.75
C SER A 36 -14.42 4.43 9.26
N GLY A 37 -15.01 3.42 8.62
CA GLY A 37 -15.40 3.49 7.21
C GLY A 37 -16.58 4.42 6.91
N THR A 38 -17.23 4.99 7.92
CA THR A 38 -18.34 5.93 7.75
C THR A 38 -17.89 7.34 7.37
N LYS A 39 -16.59 7.64 7.53
CA LYS A 39 -16.02 8.94 7.21
C LYS A 39 -14.97 8.80 6.11
N PRO A 40 -15.01 9.63 5.05
CA PRO A 40 -13.99 9.61 4.02
C PRO A 40 -12.67 10.14 4.56
N ILE A 41 -11.58 9.54 4.11
CA ILE A 41 -10.21 9.98 4.41
C ILE A 41 -9.53 10.31 3.10
N THR A 42 -9.00 11.51 3.00
CA THR A 42 -8.24 11.96 1.83
C THR A 42 -6.75 12.00 2.17
N ILE A 43 -5.95 11.29 1.39
CA ILE A 43 -4.49 11.25 1.52
C ILE A 43 -3.90 12.01 0.34
N LYS A 44 -3.15 13.07 0.65
CA LYS A 44 -2.51 13.88 -0.39
C LYS A 44 -1.36 13.11 -1.06
N SER A 45 -1.15 13.38 -2.32
CA SER A 45 -0.09 12.77 -3.13
C SER A 45 1.32 12.95 -2.56
N THR A 46 1.54 13.99 -1.78
CA THR A 46 2.82 14.26 -1.10
C THR A 46 3.22 13.20 -0.08
N LYS A 47 2.26 12.44 0.45
CA LYS A 47 2.52 11.34 1.39
C LYS A 47 2.96 10.03 0.71
N PHE A 48 2.84 9.96 -0.59
CA PHE A 48 3.26 8.78 -1.34
C PHE A 48 4.75 8.85 -1.67
N PRO A 49 5.45 7.71 -1.68
CA PRO A 49 6.83 7.70 -2.12
C PRO A 49 6.90 8.10 -3.60
N SER A 50 7.86 8.96 -3.91
CA SER A 50 8.10 9.34 -5.30
C SER A 50 8.65 8.14 -6.08
N ASN A 51 8.04 7.85 -7.20
CA ASN A 51 8.49 6.81 -8.10
C ASN A 51 8.74 7.45 -9.48
N ASN A 52 9.97 7.88 -9.69
CA ASN A 52 10.33 8.64 -10.89
C ASN A 52 10.56 7.77 -12.14
N SER A 53 10.69 6.46 -11.96
CA SER A 53 11.16 5.58 -13.03
C SER A 53 10.17 4.51 -13.48
N SER A 54 9.09 4.29 -12.75
CA SER A 54 8.08 3.31 -13.16
C SER A 54 6.68 3.66 -12.69
N SER A 55 5.70 3.21 -13.44
CA SER A 55 4.29 3.30 -13.09
C SER A 55 3.81 2.14 -12.19
N ASN A 56 4.73 1.27 -11.77
CA ASN A 56 4.40 0.13 -10.94
C ASN A 56 4.11 0.57 -9.51
N TYR A 57 2.99 0.12 -8.99
CA TYR A 57 2.56 0.38 -7.63
C TYR A 57 1.79 -0.81 -7.06
N ALA A 58 1.79 -0.93 -5.75
CA ALA A 58 0.99 -1.90 -5.03
C ALA A 58 0.35 -1.24 -3.81
N TYR A 59 -0.91 -1.53 -3.58
CA TYR A 59 -1.65 -1.11 -2.40
C TYR A 59 -2.10 -2.32 -1.61
N SER A 60 -2.01 -2.22 -0.29
CA SER A 60 -2.59 -3.20 0.62
C SER A 60 -3.61 -2.48 1.50
N ILE A 61 -4.83 -2.96 1.50
CA ILE A 61 -5.91 -2.42 2.29
C ILE A 61 -6.58 -3.52 3.10
N TRP A 62 -6.78 -3.26 4.38
CA TRP A 62 -7.51 -4.13 5.29
C TRP A 62 -8.81 -3.49 5.67
N PHE A 63 -9.90 -4.20 5.51
CA PHE A 63 -11.22 -3.71 5.88
C PHE A 63 -12.03 -4.79 6.57
N ASN A 64 -12.95 -4.35 7.44
CA ASN A 64 -13.91 -5.21 8.12
C ASN A 64 -15.30 -4.60 7.97
N VAL A 65 -16.23 -5.40 7.53
CA VAL A 65 -17.64 -5.03 7.42
C VAL A 65 -18.37 -5.51 8.67
N SER A 66 -18.60 -4.61 9.61
CA SER A 66 -19.31 -4.91 10.85
C SER A 66 -20.83 -4.77 10.71
N ASN A 67 -21.29 -3.93 9.78
CA ASN A 67 -22.70 -3.72 9.51
C ASN A 67 -22.97 -3.69 8.00
N TRP A 68 -23.40 -4.82 7.48
CA TRP A 68 -23.69 -4.96 6.05
C TRP A 68 -24.91 -4.13 5.61
N LYS A 69 -25.86 -3.88 6.52
CA LYS A 69 -27.07 -3.11 6.23
C LYS A 69 -26.83 -1.60 6.09
N TYR A 70 -25.67 -1.10 6.54
CA TYR A 70 -25.31 0.29 6.40
C TYR A 70 -25.23 0.68 4.92
N ARG A 71 -26.05 1.64 4.51
CA ARG A 71 -26.15 2.08 3.11
C ARG A 71 -26.34 0.92 2.12
N LEU A 72 -27.20 -0.02 2.45
CA LEU A 72 -27.59 -1.07 1.53
C LEU A 72 -28.21 -0.45 0.28
N GLY A 73 -27.83 -0.92 -0.90
CA GLY A 73 -28.25 -0.37 -2.17
C GLY A 73 -27.33 0.70 -2.77
N GLU A 74 -26.30 1.10 -2.03
CA GLU A 74 -25.29 2.03 -2.51
C GLU A 74 -23.92 1.35 -2.61
N LYS A 75 -23.20 1.62 -3.69
CA LYS A 75 -21.81 1.22 -3.80
C LYS A 75 -20.97 1.98 -2.79
N LYS A 76 -20.12 1.26 -2.06
CA LYS A 76 -19.26 1.83 -1.03
C LYS A 76 -17.83 1.84 -1.52
N VAL A 77 -17.21 3.01 -1.59
CA VAL A 77 -15.82 3.15 -2.02
C VAL A 77 -14.89 2.74 -0.90
N LEU A 78 -14.02 1.75 -1.18
CA LEU A 78 -12.96 1.33 -0.27
C LEU A 78 -11.66 2.09 -0.54
N LEU A 79 -11.30 2.21 -1.80
CA LEU A 79 -10.09 2.88 -2.25
C LEU A 79 -10.37 3.57 -3.58
N ASN A 80 -10.07 4.85 -3.66
CA ASN A 80 -10.08 5.61 -4.90
C ASN A 80 -8.81 6.44 -5.00
N ARG A 81 -8.02 6.16 -6.00
CA ARG A 81 -6.90 7.00 -6.41
C ARG A 81 -7.33 7.80 -7.63
N GLU A 82 -7.43 9.11 -7.46
CA GLU A 82 -7.90 10.00 -8.51
C GLU A 82 -6.81 10.98 -8.94
N SER A 83 -6.68 11.18 -10.22
CA SER A 83 -5.82 12.18 -10.82
C SER A 83 -6.53 12.78 -12.02
N ASN A 84 -6.71 14.11 -12.04
CA ASN A 84 -7.39 14.83 -13.14
C ASN A 84 -8.79 14.29 -13.48
N GLY A 85 -9.57 13.90 -12.47
CA GLY A 85 -10.89 13.34 -12.65
C GLY A 85 -10.95 11.89 -13.09
N ILE A 86 -9.79 11.22 -13.23
CA ILE A 86 -9.71 9.82 -13.60
C ILE A 86 -9.34 8.99 -12.38
N SER A 87 -10.18 8.01 -12.05
CA SER A 87 -9.92 7.07 -10.95
C SER A 87 -9.10 5.88 -11.42
N ASN A 88 -8.00 5.59 -10.74
CA ASN A 88 -7.14 4.45 -11.06
C ASN A 88 -6.22 4.06 -9.88
N PRO A 89 -6.48 2.99 -9.14
CA PRO A 89 -7.67 2.15 -9.19
C PRO A 89 -8.85 2.72 -8.41
N LEU A 90 -10.03 2.20 -8.68
CA LEU A 90 -11.23 2.37 -7.88
C LEU A 90 -11.68 1.01 -7.39
N ILE A 91 -11.76 0.83 -6.08
CA ILE A 91 -12.22 -0.40 -5.45
C ILE A 91 -13.46 -0.07 -4.63
N THR A 92 -14.55 -0.75 -4.92
CA THR A 92 -15.85 -0.54 -4.26
C THR A 92 -16.44 -1.85 -3.77
N LEU A 93 -17.23 -1.78 -2.71
CA LEU A 93 -18.17 -2.86 -2.35
C LEU A 93 -19.43 -2.73 -3.19
N ALA A 94 -19.92 -3.86 -3.70
CA ALA A 94 -21.18 -3.91 -4.44
C ALA A 94 -22.37 -3.47 -3.56
N ALA A 95 -23.42 -2.96 -4.21
CA ALA A 95 -24.56 -2.40 -3.50
C ALA A 95 -25.36 -3.44 -2.71
N TYR A 96 -25.52 -4.63 -3.25
CA TYR A 96 -26.38 -5.70 -2.70
C TYR A 96 -25.67 -7.04 -2.48
N GLU A 97 -24.51 -7.22 -3.05
CA GLU A 97 -23.79 -8.49 -3.03
C GLU A 97 -22.50 -8.37 -2.22
N ASN A 98 -22.10 -9.44 -1.58
CA ASN A 98 -20.81 -9.49 -0.88
C ASN A 98 -19.67 -9.74 -1.87
N LYS A 99 -19.35 -8.72 -2.65
CA LYS A 99 -18.22 -8.74 -3.58
C LYS A 99 -17.60 -7.36 -3.71
N CYS A 100 -16.33 -7.33 -4.10
CA CYS A 100 -15.63 -6.12 -4.46
C CYS A 100 -15.60 -5.94 -5.97
N ASP A 101 -15.93 -4.76 -6.43
CA ASP A 101 -15.74 -4.34 -7.81
C ASP A 101 -14.43 -3.56 -7.94
N TYR A 102 -13.75 -3.77 -9.04
CA TYR A 102 -12.46 -3.15 -9.30
C TYR A 102 -12.44 -2.53 -10.69
N ILE A 103 -12.02 -1.28 -10.74
CA ILE A 103 -11.82 -0.54 -11.99
C ILE A 103 -10.40 0.01 -12.00
N ALA A 104 -9.64 -0.30 -13.03
CA ALA A 104 -8.33 0.28 -13.28
C ALA A 104 -8.25 0.72 -14.74
N PHE A 105 -7.82 1.95 -14.93
CA PHE A 105 -7.53 2.49 -16.25
C PHE A 105 -6.02 2.57 -16.42
N GLY A 106 -5.50 1.98 -17.47
CA GLY A 106 -4.08 1.98 -17.78
C GLY A 106 -3.81 1.12 -18.99
N SER A 107 -2.68 1.33 -19.64
CA SER A 107 -2.22 0.42 -20.65
C SER A 107 -1.84 -0.90 -19.97
N PHE A 108 -2.71 -1.84 -20.07
CA PHE A 108 -2.34 -3.23 -19.89
C PHE A 108 -1.60 -3.64 -21.16
N PHE A 109 -0.34 -3.94 -20.97
CA PHE A 109 0.56 -4.33 -22.03
C PHE A 109 -0.08 -5.12 -23.16
#